data_e2ab94b2135e83448225ff8d96f8eb64
#
_entry.id   e2ab94b2135e83448225ff8d96f8eb64
#
_cell.length_a   1.000
_cell.length_b   1.000
_cell.length_c   1.000
_cell.angle_alpha   90.00
_cell.angle_beta   90.00
_cell.angle_gamma   90.00
#
_symmetry.space_group_name_H-M   'P 1'
#
loop_
_entity.id
_entity.type
_entity.pdbx_description
1 polymer ?
#
loop_
_entity_poly.entity_id
_entity_poly.type
_entity_poly.pdbx_seq_one_letter_code
_entity_poly.pdbx_strand_id
1 'polypeptide(L)'
;KTRMGTLSRRSEAFIRPSPAGGTLGGVARKSRETMLMCEAAGYDIILIETVGVGQSETTVRSMVDFFMLVVLTGAGDELQGIKKGIMELADAIVINKADGDNLVKAQVARGEYERMIEYIRPATPGWPTHAYLCSAVKHTGLQELWQVIQVFQRMTAESGVFRKRRDGQLLDWMNSMIDEHLHNLFFEDPVITGRMPEVRDAVLAGTISPTQAVAELIGMFDVRRAAARQVDLFHPAAEKR
;
A
#
# COMPACT_ATOMS: atom_id res chain seq x y z
N LYS A 1 7.05 -13.67 -11.46
CA LYS A 1 7.42 -14.99 -10.90
C LYS A 1 8.34 -14.75 -9.72
N THR A 2 7.90 -15.06 -8.50
CA THR A 2 8.72 -15.04 -7.29
C THR A 2 9.87 -16.04 -7.42
N ARG A 3 11.11 -15.58 -7.27
CA ARG A 3 12.32 -16.42 -7.32
C ARG A 3 12.69 -16.95 -5.93
N MET A 4 11.71 -17.36 -5.13
CA MET A 4 11.90 -17.76 -3.73
C MET A 4 11.83 -19.28 -3.52
N GLY A 5 12.26 -20.08 -4.51
CA GLY A 5 12.14 -21.55 -4.47
C GLY A 5 12.84 -22.23 -3.30
N THR A 6 13.94 -21.67 -2.79
CA THR A 6 14.64 -22.20 -1.60
C THR A 6 13.89 -21.84 -0.32
N LEU A 7 13.43 -20.60 -0.20
CA LEU A 7 12.70 -20.11 0.98
C LEU A 7 11.33 -20.79 1.11
N SER A 8 10.62 -21.02 0.00
CA SER A 8 9.29 -21.66 -0.01
C SER A 8 9.28 -23.12 0.47
N ARG A 9 10.46 -23.75 0.60
CA ARG A 9 10.61 -25.13 1.11
C ARG A 9 10.85 -25.19 2.62
N ARG A 10 11.04 -24.05 3.27
CA ARG A 10 11.24 -23.97 4.71
C ARG A 10 9.90 -23.98 5.43
N SER A 11 9.80 -24.75 6.51
CA SER A 11 8.59 -24.83 7.35
C SER A 11 8.26 -23.50 8.03
N GLU A 12 9.28 -22.67 8.27
CA GLU A 12 9.17 -21.39 8.96
C GLU A 12 8.75 -20.25 8.01
N ALA A 13 8.65 -20.52 6.69
CA ALA A 13 8.36 -19.50 5.70
C ALA A 13 7.05 -19.78 4.95
N PHE A 14 6.18 -18.79 4.91
CA PHE A 14 5.00 -18.77 4.06
C PHE A 14 5.16 -17.71 2.97
N ILE A 15 4.97 -18.08 1.72
CA ILE A 15 5.10 -17.17 0.57
C ILE A 15 3.78 -17.10 -0.18
N ARG A 16 3.22 -15.90 -0.27
CA ARG A 16 2.01 -15.62 -1.04
C ARG A 16 2.32 -14.66 -2.20
N PRO A 17 2.29 -15.13 -3.45
CA PRO A 17 2.31 -14.22 -4.59
C PRO A 17 0.97 -13.48 -4.69
N SER A 18 1.01 -12.15 -4.79
CA SER A 18 -0.16 -11.32 -5.08
C SER A 18 -0.14 -10.97 -6.58
N PRO A 19 -1.24 -11.20 -7.34
CA PRO A 19 -1.30 -10.78 -8.73
C PRO A 19 -1.26 -9.26 -8.84
N ALA A 20 -0.47 -8.74 -9.78
CA ALA A 20 -0.34 -7.30 -10.04
C ALA A 20 -1.53 -6.73 -10.84
N GLY A 21 -2.48 -7.56 -11.29
CA GLY A 21 -3.65 -7.18 -12.09
C GLY A 21 -4.92 -7.12 -11.23
N GLY A 22 -5.39 -5.94 -10.93
CA GLY A 22 -6.64 -5.70 -10.20
C GLY A 22 -6.76 -4.22 -9.84
N THR A 23 -7.92 -3.79 -9.36
CA THR A 23 -8.06 -2.45 -8.80
C THR A 23 -7.12 -2.29 -7.61
N LEU A 24 -6.41 -1.16 -7.54
CA LEU A 24 -5.38 -0.88 -6.53
C LEU A 24 -5.90 -1.12 -5.10
N GLY A 25 -7.17 -0.78 -4.84
CA GLY A 25 -7.85 -0.99 -3.56
C GLY A 25 -8.07 -2.47 -3.20
N GLY A 26 -8.51 -3.28 -4.15
CA GLY A 26 -8.80 -4.70 -3.90
C GLY A 26 -7.55 -5.54 -3.60
N VAL A 27 -6.41 -5.25 -4.24
CA VAL A 27 -5.12 -5.91 -3.95
C VAL A 27 -4.60 -5.52 -2.57
N ALA A 28 -4.71 -4.24 -2.22
CA ALA A 28 -4.30 -3.72 -0.92
C ALA A 28 -5.10 -4.34 0.23
N ARG A 29 -6.41 -4.43 0.08
CA ARG A 29 -7.30 -5.08 1.06
C ARG A 29 -6.92 -6.53 1.31
N LYS A 30 -6.81 -7.34 0.26
CA LYS A 30 -6.42 -8.75 0.37
C LYS A 30 -5.03 -8.95 0.96
N SER A 31 -4.10 -8.04 0.68
CA SER A 31 -2.75 -8.07 1.27
C SER A 31 -2.79 -7.79 2.77
N ARG A 32 -3.59 -6.82 3.20
CA ARG A 32 -3.76 -6.50 4.62
C ARG A 32 -4.46 -7.63 5.39
N GLU A 33 -5.54 -8.19 4.84
CA GLU A 33 -6.22 -9.35 5.42
C GLU A 33 -5.24 -10.52 5.59
N THR A 34 -4.42 -10.80 4.56
CA THR A 34 -3.39 -11.85 4.64
C THR A 34 -2.33 -11.56 5.70
N MET A 35 -1.89 -10.32 5.84
CA MET A 35 -0.94 -9.91 6.87
C MET A 35 -1.49 -10.21 8.28
N LEU A 36 -2.73 -9.85 8.56
CA LEU A 36 -3.39 -10.15 9.84
C LEU A 36 -3.52 -11.66 10.08
N MET A 37 -3.80 -12.45 9.02
CA MET A 37 -3.82 -13.91 9.13
C MET A 37 -2.45 -14.47 9.44
N CYS A 38 -1.38 -13.93 8.86
CA CYS A 38 0.00 -14.32 9.17
C CYS A 38 0.36 -13.96 10.62
N GLU A 39 0.01 -12.77 11.10
CA GLU A 39 0.20 -12.38 12.51
C GLU A 39 -0.54 -13.34 13.45
N ALA A 40 -1.81 -13.66 13.16
CA ALA A 40 -2.61 -14.61 13.95
C ALA A 40 -2.07 -16.03 13.91
N ALA A 41 -1.39 -16.42 12.82
CA ALA A 41 -0.70 -17.71 12.69
C ALA A 41 0.67 -17.75 13.39
N GLY A 42 1.11 -16.64 14.00
CA GLY A 42 2.34 -16.58 14.80
C GLY A 42 3.59 -16.21 13.99
N TYR A 43 3.46 -15.63 12.80
CA TYR A 43 4.62 -15.10 12.08
C TYR A 43 5.07 -13.77 12.69
N ASP A 44 6.31 -13.72 13.17
CA ASP A 44 6.89 -12.53 13.80
C ASP A 44 7.34 -11.47 12.80
N ILE A 45 7.65 -11.89 11.55
CA ILE A 45 8.17 -11.02 10.50
C ILE A 45 7.34 -11.23 9.24
N ILE A 46 6.76 -10.14 8.73
CA ILE A 46 5.98 -10.15 7.51
C ILE A 46 6.60 -9.14 6.53
N LEU A 47 7.09 -9.64 5.40
CA LEU A 47 7.68 -8.83 4.35
C LEU A 47 6.67 -8.63 3.21
N ILE A 48 6.39 -7.37 2.87
CA ILE A 48 5.55 -7.01 1.74
C ILE A 48 6.47 -6.43 0.65
N GLU A 49 6.62 -7.15 -0.45
CA GLU A 49 7.44 -6.75 -1.58
C GLU A 49 6.58 -6.15 -2.69
N THR A 50 6.98 -4.99 -3.22
CA THR A 50 6.39 -4.38 -4.41
C THR A 50 7.27 -4.64 -5.64
N VAL A 51 6.65 -4.74 -6.83
CA VAL A 51 7.33 -5.10 -8.09
C VAL A 51 7.97 -3.91 -8.83
N GLY A 52 8.12 -2.77 -8.19
CA GLY A 52 8.74 -1.59 -8.80
C GLY A 52 8.05 -0.29 -8.39
N VAL A 53 8.48 0.81 -8.97
CA VAL A 53 7.92 2.14 -8.73
C VAL A 53 6.55 2.29 -9.42
N GLY A 54 5.54 2.57 -8.66
CA GLY A 54 4.15 2.79 -9.08
C GLY A 54 3.38 3.39 -7.91
N GLN A 55 2.10 3.63 -8.01
CA GLN A 55 1.30 4.19 -6.90
C GLN A 55 1.05 3.21 -5.73
N SER A 56 1.67 2.03 -5.75
CA SER A 56 1.55 1.00 -4.72
C SER A 56 2.35 1.29 -3.44
N GLU A 57 3.33 2.20 -3.50
CA GLU A 57 4.24 2.48 -2.38
C GLU A 57 3.53 3.18 -1.22
N THR A 58 2.67 4.15 -1.51
CA THR A 58 1.84 4.82 -0.50
C THR A 58 0.89 3.83 0.16
N THR A 59 0.31 2.94 -0.63
CA THR A 59 -0.56 1.86 -0.16
C THR A 59 0.19 0.89 0.75
N VAL A 60 1.41 0.46 0.38
CA VAL A 60 2.24 -0.40 1.23
C VAL A 60 2.66 0.34 2.50
N ARG A 61 3.04 1.62 2.40
CA ARG A 61 3.38 2.44 3.57
C ARG A 61 2.24 2.50 4.59
N SER A 62 0.99 2.53 4.14
CA SER A 62 -0.18 2.56 5.01
C SER A 62 -0.46 1.25 5.76
N MET A 63 0.25 0.17 5.48
CA MET A 63 0.02 -1.14 6.10
C MET A 63 1.24 -1.75 6.78
N VAL A 64 2.44 -1.14 6.65
CA VAL A 64 3.68 -1.68 7.24
C VAL A 64 4.16 -0.83 8.43
N ASP A 65 4.84 -1.48 9.36
CA ASP A 65 5.43 -0.81 10.52
C ASP A 65 6.72 -0.06 10.15
N PHE A 66 7.51 -0.64 9.24
CA PHE A 66 8.76 -0.10 8.72
C PHE A 66 8.77 -0.15 7.20
N PHE A 67 9.10 0.96 6.54
CA PHE A 67 9.16 1.04 5.08
C PHE A 67 10.61 1.20 4.62
N MET A 68 11.11 0.17 3.93
CA MET A 68 12.47 0.12 3.40
C MET A 68 12.45 0.31 1.89
N LEU A 69 13.07 1.39 1.41
CA LEU A 69 13.26 1.65 -0.02
C LEU A 69 14.54 0.96 -0.48
N VAL A 70 14.41 -0.07 -1.32
CA VAL A 70 15.58 -0.77 -1.88
C VAL A 70 15.88 -0.24 -3.28
N VAL A 71 17.09 0.25 -3.48
CA VAL A 71 17.57 0.82 -4.74
C VAL A 71 18.80 0.09 -5.26
N LEU A 72 19.09 0.25 -6.54
CA LEU A 72 20.28 -0.29 -7.19
C LEU A 72 21.23 0.85 -7.55
N THR A 73 22.52 0.51 -7.68
CA THR A 73 23.54 1.44 -8.22
C THR A 73 23.52 1.45 -9.73
N GLY A 74 23.94 2.55 -10.33
CA GLY A 74 24.15 2.66 -11.77
C GLY A 74 22.98 3.20 -12.58
N ALA A 75 21.92 3.58 -11.91
CA ALA A 75 20.76 4.23 -12.49
C ALA A 75 20.91 5.77 -12.42
N GLY A 76 21.92 6.34 -13.11
CA GLY A 76 22.10 7.80 -13.19
C GLY A 76 20.84 8.51 -13.67
N ASP A 77 20.06 7.90 -14.56
CA ASP A 77 18.74 8.36 -14.98
C ASP A 77 17.63 7.94 -13.99
N GLU A 78 17.80 6.84 -13.25
CA GLU A 78 16.82 6.39 -12.25
C GLU A 78 16.90 7.19 -10.93
N LEU A 79 18.05 7.77 -10.56
CA LEU A 79 18.15 8.74 -9.48
C LEU A 79 17.25 9.97 -9.71
N GLN A 80 17.15 10.42 -10.97
CA GLN A 80 16.20 11.46 -11.38
C GLN A 80 14.76 10.92 -11.46
N GLY A 81 14.57 9.61 -11.68
CA GLY A 81 13.28 8.92 -11.75
C GLY A 81 12.71 8.49 -10.40
N ILE A 82 13.54 8.37 -9.35
CA ILE A 82 13.04 8.13 -7.98
C ILE A 82 12.36 9.41 -7.52
N LYS A 83 11.06 9.42 -7.63
CA LYS A 83 10.24 10.56 -7.22
C LYS A 83 10.55 10.88 -5.77
N LYS A 84 10.90 12.13 -5.48
CA LYS A 84 11.14 12.66 -4.14
C LYS A 84 10.10 12.16 -3.13
N GLY A 85 8.83 12.03 -3.56
CA GLY A 85 7.73 11.53 -2.76
C GLY A 85 7.90 10.12 -2.19
N ILE A 86 8.63 9.20 -2.87
CA ILE A 86 8.83 7.86 -2.31
C ILE A 86 9.90 7.86 -1.21
N MET A 87 10.90 8.73 -1.33
CA MET A 87 11.91 8.89 -0.29
C MET A 87 11.32 9.48 1.00
N GLU A 88 10.30 10.34 0.87
CA GLU A 88 9.55 10.92 2.00
C GLU A 88 8.78 9.86 2.80
N LEU A 89 8.53 8.68 2.23
CA LEU A 89 7.86 7.57 2.89
C LEU A 89 8.82 6.60 3.58
N ALA A 90 10.12 6.67 3.28
CA ALA A 90 11.09 5.67 3.70
C ALA A 90 11.58 5.89 5.14
N ASP A 91 11.61 4.82 5.92
CA ASP A 91 12.28 4.75 7.22
C ASP A 91 13.77 4.38 7.07
N ALA A 92 14.13 3.73 5.97
CA ALA A 92 15.51 3.48 5.54
C ALA A 92 15.60 3.39 4.01
N ILE A 93 16.74 3.80 3.46
CA ILE A 93 17.09 3.60 2.05
C ILE A 93 18.23 2.58 1.99
N VAL A 94 18.10 1.56 1.16
CA VAL A 94 19.07 0.47 1.07
C VAL A 94 19.58 0.36 -0.36
N ILE A 95 20.87 0.61 -0.54
CA ILE A 95 21.56 0.44 -1.82
C ILE A 95 22.06 -1.02 -1.89
N ASN A 96 21.34 -1.84 -2.66
CA ASN A 96 21.68 -3.25 -2.83
C ASN A 96 22.72 -3.45 -3.95
N LYS A 97 23.30 -4.65 -4.01
CA LYS A 97 24.40 -5.05 -4.89
C LYS A 97 25.69 -4.23 -4.66
N ALA A 98 25.92 -3.85 -3.40
CA ALA A 98 27.12 -3.13 -2.98
C ALA A 98 28.31 -4.12 -2.80
N ASP A 99 28.72 -4.77 -3.92
CA ASP A 99 29.82 -5.72 -3.94
C ASP A 99 30.61 -5.65 -5.27
N GLY A 100 31.80 -6.29 -5.30
CA GLY A 100 32.67 -6.32 -6.47
C GLY A 100 32.93 -4.93 -7.05
N ASP A 101 32.91 -4.82 -8.37
CA ASP A 101 33.17 -3.58 -9.11
C ASP A 101 32.09 -2.50 -8.88
N ASN A 102 30.96 -2.89 -8.29
CA ASN A 102 29.86 -2.00 -8.02
C ASN A 102 29.96 -1.28 -6.65
N LEU A 103 30.88 -1.73 -5.77
CA LEU A 103 30.99 -1.20 -4.40
C LEU A 103 31.26 0.30 -4.37
N VAL A 104 32.19 0.79 -5.20
CA VAL A 104 32.52 2.23 -5.27
C VAL A 104 31.31 3.05 -5.70
N LYS A 105 30.58 2.59 -6.73
CA LYS A 105 29.34 3.24 -7.19
C LYS A 105 28.28 3.26 -6.09
N ALA A 106 28.17 2.16 -5.34
CA ALA A 106 27.23 2.06 -4.22
C ALA A 106 27.57 3.06 -3.09
N GLN A 107 28.85 3.24 -2.79
CA GLN A 107 29.30 4.23 -1.81
C GLN A 107 29.00 5.67 -2.23
N VAL A 108 29.20 5.99 -3.51
CA VAL A 108 28.86 7.30 -4.07
C VAL A 108 27.34 7.53 -3.98
N ALA A 109 26.55 6.57 -4.43
CA ALA A 109 25.09 6.65 -4.35
C ALA A 109 24.60 6.82 -2.90
N ARG A 110 25.17 6.12 -1.93
CA ARG A 110 24.85 6.31 -0.51
C ARG A 110 25.07 7.76 -0.08
N GLY A 111 26.21 8.35 -0.44
CA GLY A 111 26.50 9.75 -0.11
C GLY A 111 25.54 10.75 -0.77
N GLU A 112 25.02 10.42 -1.96
CA GLU A 112 24.02 11.22 -2.65
C GLU A 112 22.65 11.12 -1.96
N TYR A 113 22.22 9.91 -1.59
CA TYR A 113 20.98 9.72 -0.83
C TYR A 113 21.02 10.36 0.53
N GLU A 114 22.12 10.25 1.30
CA GLU A 114 22.28 10.93 2.59
C GLU A 114 22.10 12.45 2.44
N ARG A 115 22.73 13.07 1.45
CA ARG A 115 22.55 14.50 1.16
C ARG A 115 21.12 14.86 0.80
N MET A 116 20.42 14.02 0.03
CA MET A 116 19.01 14.28 -0.31
C MET A 116 18.08 14.16 0.90
N ILE A 117 18.35 13.20 1.78
CA ILE A 117 17.57 12.96 3.01
C ILE A 117 17.63 14.17 3.95
N GLU A 118 18.75 14.92 4.01
CA GLU A 118 18.88 16.12 4.83
C GLU A 118 17.82 17.19 4.52
N TYR A 119 17.30 17.21 3.28
CA TYR A 119 16.26 18.14 2.83
C TYR A 119 14.84 17.57 2.90
N ILE A 120 14.68 16.35 3.42
CA ILE A 120 13.40 15.64 3.50
C ILE A 120 12.98 15.53 4.97
N ARG A 121 11.70 15.77 5.23
CA ARG A 121 11.17 15.53 6.56
C ARG A 121 11.12 14.03 6.83
N PRO A 122 11.61 13.54 7.99
CA PRO A 122 11.55 12.14 8.35
C PRO A 122 10.12 11.57 8.28
N ALA A 123 9.98 10.40 7.69
CA ALA A 123 8.71 9.68 7.55
C ALA A 123 8.08 9.31 8.90
N THR A 124 8.94 9.08 9.89
CA THR A 124 8.54 8.67 11.25
C THR A 124 9.04 9.70 12.26
N PRO A 125 8.15 10.27 13.10
CA PRO A 125 8.55 11.20 14.15
C PRO A 125 9.59 10.58 15.09
N GLY A 126 10.70 11.31 15.30
CA GLY A 126 11.79 10.88 16.17
C GLY A 126 12.73 9.83 15.58
N TRP A 127 12.53 9.41 14.32
CA TRP A 127 13.41 8.49 13.62
C TRP A 127 14.05 9.16 12.39
N PRO A 128 15.38 9.34 12.36
CA PRO A 128 16.07 9.84 11.18
C PRO A 128 16.17 8.72 10.12
N THR A 129 15.82 9.03 8.89
CA THR A 129 16.06 8.14 7.75
C THR A 129 17.55 8.19 7.38
N HIS A 130 18.15 7.04 7.11
CA HIS A 130 19.52 6.91 6.62
C HIS A 130 19.63 5.96 5.43
N ALA A 131 20.75 6.08 4.70
CA ALA A 131 21.09 5.24 3.57
C ALA A 131 22.13 4.18 3.95
N TYR A 132 21.85 2.91 3.64
CA TYR A 132 22.65 1.75 3.99
C TYR A 132 23.12 1.01 2.74
N LEU A 133 24.27 0.37 2.83
CA LEU A 133 24.79 -0.52 1.78
C LEU A 133 24.49 -1.98 2.14
N CYS A 134 24.08 -2.77 1.15
CA CYS A 134 24.02 -4.20 1.33
C CYS A 134 24.36 -4.97 0.05
N SER A 135 24.75 -6.23 0.23
CA SER A 135 24.84 -7.21 -0.86
C SER A 135 24.13 -8.49 -0.44
N ALA A 136 23.01 -8.78 -1.10
CA ALA A 136 22.27 -10.03 -0.90
C ALA A 136 23.11 -11.27 -1.31
N VAL A 137 24.03 -11.14 -2.26
CA VAL A 137 24.89 -12.22 -2.76
C VAL A 137 26.04 -12.50 -1.80
N LYS A 138 26.65 -11.45 -1.26
CA LYS A 138 27.79 -11.56 -0.31
C LYS A 138 27.34 -11.60 1.14
N HIS A 139 26.06 -11.45 1.41
CA HIS A 139 25.48 -11.38 2.77
C HIS A 139 26.09 -10.26 3.63
N THR A 140 26.61 -9.19 3.01
CA THR A 140 27.15 -8.02 3.72
C THR A 140 26.07 -6.96 3.96
N GLY A 141 26.13 -6.28 5.11
CA GLY A 141 25.17 -5.23 5.49
C GLY A 141 23.80 -5.72 5.96
N LEU A 142 23.46 -6.99 5.78
CA LEU A 142 22.14 -7.52 6.13
C LEU A 142 21.90 -7.56 7.64
N GLN A 143 22.94 -7.92 8.41
CA GLN A 143 22.84 -7.93 9.87
C GLN A 143 22.71 -6.52 10.44
N GLU A 144 23.41 -5.56 9.87
CA GLU A 144 23.28 -4.14 10.22
C GLU A 144 21.86 -3.63 9.96
N LEU A 145 21.30 -3.92 8.77
CA LEU A 145 19.92 -3.57 8.45
C LEU A 145 18.92 -4.18 9.42
N TRP A 146 19.13 -5.43 9.83
CA TRP A 146 18.28 -6.07 10.82
C TRP A 146 18.38 -5.36 12.19
N GLN A 147 19.55 -4.96 12.61
CA GLN A 147 19.74 -4.17 13.83
C GLN A 147 19.03 -2.82 13.76
N VAL A 148 19.10 -2.14 12.60
CA VAL A 148 18.37 -0.90 12.35
C VAL A 148 16.87 -1.07 12.54
N ILE A 149 16.28 -2.14 11.99
CA ILE A 149 14.85 -2.45 12.17
C ILE A 149 14.51 -2.69 13.64
N GLN A 150 15.34 -3.44 14.36
CA GLN A 150 15.13 -3.71 15.78
C GLN A 150 15.22 -2.44 16.64
N VAL A 151 16.18 -1.56 16.35
CA VAL A 151 16.30 -0.27 17.03
C VAL A 151 15.08 0.61 16.73
N PHE A 152 14.66 0.68 15.48
CA PHE A 152 13.44 1.38 15.07
C PHE A 152 12.22 0.90 15.84
N GLN A 153 11.99 -0.42 15.89
CA GLN A 153 10.86 -1.02 16.59
C GLN A 153 10.87 -0.64 18.07
N ARG A 154 12.02 -0.76 18.74
CA ARG A 154 12.15 -0.41 20.16
C ARG A 154 11.88 1.08 20.40
N MET A 155 12.55 1.97 19.68
CA MET A 155 12.39 3.41 19.85
C MET A 155 10.95 3.88 19.59
N THR A 156 10.34 3.37 18.53
CA THR A 156 8.96 3.75 18.18
C THR A 156 7.93 3.15 19.15
N ALA A 157 8.19 1.97 19.72
CA ALA A 157 7.37 1.38 20.76
C ALA A 157 7.46 2.19 22.07
N GLU A 158 8.66 2.52 22.52
CA GLU A 158 8.90 3.32 23.73
C GLU A 158 8.29 4.72 23.64
N SER A 159 8.37 5.36 22.47
CA SER A 159 7.80 6.71 22.24
C SER A 159 6.29 6.69 21.96
N GLY A 160 5.67 5.52 21.83
CA GLY A 160 4.25 5.38 21.46
C GLY A 160 3.93 5.63 19.97
N VAL A 161 4.92 6.01 19.15
CA VAL A 161 4.77 6.26 17.71
C VAL A 161 4.32 4.99 16.98
N PHE A 162 4.84 3.82 17.35
CA PHE A 162 4.45 2.53 16.79
C PHE A 162 2.94 2.27 16.95
N ARG A 163 2.44 2.41 18.17
CA ARG A 163 1.02 2.22 18.47
C ARG A 163 0.15 3.22 17.72
N LYS A 164 0.49 4.49 17.77
CA LYS A 164 -0.24 5.54 17.05
C LYS A 164 -0.29 5.30 15.53
N ARG A 165 0.79 4.77 14.95
CA ARG A 165 0.83 4.39 13.54
C ARG A 165 -0.18 3.26 13.25
N ARG A 166 -0.15 2.18 14.00
CA ARG A 166 -1.08 1.05 13.81
C ARG A 166 -2.54 1.45 14.00
N ASP A 167 -2.83 2.29 15.00
CA ASP A 167 -4.18 2.82 15.22
C ASP A 167 -4.64 3.67 14.01
N GLY A 168 -3.78 4.54 13.48
CA GLY A 168 -4.06 5.31 12.26
C GLY A 168 -4.30 4.40 11.05
N GLN A 169 -3.45 3.40 10.84
CA GLN A 169 -3.60 2.42 9.75
C GLN A 169 -4.91 1.64 9.83
N LEU A 170 -5.40 1.33 11.02
CA LEU A 170 -6.71 0.66 11.20
C LEU A 170 -7.86 1.58 10.79
N LEU A 171 -7.80 2.87 11.17
CA LEU A 171 -8.82 3.85 10.79
C LEU A 171 -8.81 4.11 9.28
N ASP A 172 -7.64 4.27 8.67
CA ASP A 172 -7.51 4.46 7.23
C ASP A 172 -8.05 3.24 6.47
N TRP A 173 -7.80 2.05 6.98
CA TRP A 173 -8.33 0.82 6.38
C TRP A 173 -9.86 0.74 6.49
N MET A 174 -10.40 1.07 7.67
CA MET A 174 -11.85 1.14 7.86
C MET A 174 -12.49 2.12 6.87
N ASN A 175 -11.94 3.32 6.75
CA ASN A 175 -12.44 4.32 5.81
C ASN A 175 -12.35 3.82 4.35
N SER A 176 -11.23 3.21 3.97
CA SER A 176 -11.08 2.64 2.61
C SER A 176 -12.10 1.54 2.32
N MET A 177 -12.44 0.70 3.31
CA MET A 177 -13.48 -0.33 3.14
C MET A 177 -14.89 0.30 3.00
N ILE A 178 -15.15 1.38 3.73
CA ILE A 178 -16.41 2.13 3.60
C ILE A 178 -16.52 2.74 2.21
N ASP A 179 -15.45 3.41 1.73
CA ASP A 179 -15.42 4.03 0.41
C ASP A 179 -15.61 2.98 -0.71
N GLU A 180 -14.91 1.84 -0.62
CA GLU A 180 -15.07 0.73 -1.57
C GLU A 180 -16.50 0.18 -1.55
N HIS A 181 -17.07 0.00 -0.36
CA HIS A 181 -18.44 -0.50 -0.24
C HIS A 181 -19.45 0.49 -0.83
N LEU A 182 -19.33 1.79 -0.55
CA LEU A 182 -20.19 2.82 -1.11
C LEU A 182 -20.05 2.92 -2.63
N HIS A 183 -18.81 2.84 -3.13
CA HIS A 183 -18.53 2.82 -4.56
C HIS A 183 -19.24 1.62 -5.23
N ASN A 184 -19.06 0.42 -4.69
CA ASN A 184 -19.65 -0.78 -5.26
C ASN A 184 -21.18 -0.76 -5.17
N LEU A 185 -21.74 -0.29 -4.05
CA LEU A 185 -23.19 -0.12 -3.91
C LEU A 185 -23.81 0.75 -5.02
N PHE A 186 -23.10 1.78 -5.45
CA PHE A 186 -23.57 2.69 -6.48
C PHE A 186 -23.29 2.14 -7.88
N PHE A 187 -22.05 1.79 -8.19
CA PHE A 187 -21.64 1.43 -9.55
C PHE A 187 -22.03 0.01 -9.98
N GLU A 188 -22.29 -0.88 -9.01
CA GLU A 188 -22.79 -2.25 -9.29
C GLU A 188 -24.34 -2.33 -9.24
N ASP A 189 -25.01 -1.24 -8.88
CA ASP A 189 -26.47 -1.18 -8.91
C ASP A 189 -26.97 -1.36 -10.36
N PRO A 190 -27.88 -2.33 -10.65
CA PRO A 190 -28.34 -2.62 -12.01
C PRO A 190 -29.02 -1.45 -12.72
N VAL A 191 -29.72 -0.56 -11.98
CA VAL A 191 -30.35 0.63 -12.56
C VAL A 191 -29.30 1.65 -12.97
N ILE A 192 -28.30 1.88 -12.11
CA ILE A 192 -27.19 2.79 -12.40
C ILE A 192 -26.33 2.24 -13.54
N THR A 193 -25.97 0.95 -13.49
CA THR A 193 -25.18 0.31 -14.54
C THR A 193 -25.88 0.36 -15.90
N GLY A 194 -27.19 0.15 -15.92
CA GLY A 194 -27.98 0.21 -17.15
C GLY A 194 -28.13 1.63 -17.72
N ARG A 195 -28.25 2.66 -16.86
CA ARG A 195 -28.42 4.06 -17.28
C ARG A 195 -27.09 4.77 -17.63
N MET A 196 -25.99 4.32 -17.05
CA MET A 196 -24.69 4.97 -17.16
C MET A 196 -24.22 5.24 -18.60
N PRO A 197 -24.35 4.30 -19.59
CA PRO A 197 -23.92 4.56 -20.96
C PRO A 197 -24.64 5.76 -21.58
N GLU A 198 -25.96 5.82 -21.46
CA GLU A 198 -26.78 6.90 -22.04
C GLU A 198 -26.43 8.27 -21.41
N VAL A 199 -26.24 8.31 -20.10
CA VAL A 199 -25.84 9.53 -19.38
C VAL A 199 -24.44 9.99 -19.81
N ARG A 200 -23.50 9.07 -20.02
CA ARG A 200 -22.16 9.39 -20.54
C ARG A 200 -22.24 10.00 -21.95
N ASP A 201 -23.02 9.38 -22.83
CA ASP A 201 -23.21 9.88 -24.20
C ASP A 201 -23.84 11.28 -24.21
N ALA A 202 -24.82 11.54 -23.36
CA ALA A 202 -25.45 12.86 -23.22
C ALA A 202 -24.46 13.92 -22.70
N VAL A 203 -23.59 13.59 -21.77
CA VAL A 203 -22.52 14.47 -21.29
C VAL A 203 -21.50 14.76 -22.40
N LEU A 204 -21.09 13.75 -23.16
CA LEU A 204 -20.12 13.91 -24.25
C LEU A 204 -20.72 14.71 -25.42
N ALA A 205 -22.01 14.56 -25.68
CA ALA A 205 -22.74 15.35 -26.66
C ALA A 205 -23.05 16.80 -26.19
N GLY A 206 -22.79 17.14 -24.94
CA GLY A 206 -23.07 18.46 -24.37
C GLY A 206 -24.55 18.74 -24.13
N THR A 207 -25.41 17.72 -24.18
CA THR A 207 -26.87 17.86 -23.97
C THR A 207 -27.25 18.02 -22.51
N ILE A 208 -26.44 17.47 -21.61
CA ILE A 208 -26.52 17.68 -20.15
C ILE A 208 -25.12 18.01 -19.57
N SER A 209 -25.11 18.80 -18.52
CA SER A 209 -23.85 19.08 -17.79
C SER A 209 -23.42 17.89 -16.91
N PRO A 210 -22.11 17.73 -16.59
CA PRO A 210 -21.69 16.74 -15.64
C PRO A 210 -22.40 16.80 -14.29
N THR A 211 -22.73 18.00 -13.81
CA THR A 211 -23.48 18.21 -12.56
C THR A 211 -24.90 17.66 -12.64
N GLN A 212 -25.60 17.90 -13.77
CA GLN A 212 -26.93 17.34 -14.01
C GLN A 212 -26.90 15.82 -14.11
N ALA A 213 -25.88 15.24 -14.79
CA ALA A 213 -25.69 13.81 -14.90
C ALA A 213 -25.52 13.15 -13.52
N VAL A 214 -24.70 13.75 -12.66
CA VAL A 214 -24.51 13.26 -11.29
C VAL A 214 -25.80 13.33 -10.48
N ALA A 215 -26.53 14.47 -10.56
CA ALA A 215 -27.78 14.63 -9.84
C ALA A 215 -28.87 13.63 -10.31
N GLU A 216 -28.94 13.32 -11.60
CA GLU A 216 -29.85 12.31 -12.17
C GLU A 216 -29.54 10.93 -11.60
N LEU A 217 -28.26 10.49 -11.69
CA LEU A 217 -27.86 9.16 -11.25
C LEU A 217 -28.03 8.97 -9.74
N ILE A 218 -27.67 9.97 -8.93
CA ILE A 218 -27.88 9.93 -7.47
C ILE A 218 -29.36 9.88 -7.14
N GLY A 219 -30.19 10.71 -7.81
CA GLY A 219 -31.64 10.71 -7.60
C GLY A 219 -32.27 9.34 -7.89
N MET A 220 -31.87 8.68 -8.98
CA MET A 220 -32.32 7.31 -9.29
C MET A 220 -31.93 6.29 -8.24
N PHE A 221 -30.70 6.38 -7.74
CA PHE A 221 -30.18 5.50 -6.69
C PHE A 221 -30.92 5.68 -5.36
N ASP A 222 -31.19 6.91 -4.95
CA ASP A 222 -31.90 7.24 -3.72
C ASP A 222 -33.36 6.75 -3.73
N VAL A 223 -34.08 6.96 -4.83
CA VAL A 223 -35.47 6.50 -5.02
C VAL A 223 -35.53 4.97 -4.88
N ARG A 224 -34.62 4.25 -5.49
CA ARG A 224 -34.58 2.79 -5.40
C ARG A 224 -34.28 2.31 -3.98
N ARG A 225 -33.35 2.93 -3.27
CA ARG A 225 -33.03 2.57 -1.88
C ARG A 225 -34.21 2.85 -0.93
N ALA A 226 -34.95 3.92 -1.16
CA ALA A 226 -36.16 4.21 -0.40
C ALA A 226 -37.23 3.15 -0.64
N ALA A 227 -37.44 2.73 -1.89
CA ALA A 227 -38.38 1.65 -2.23
C ALA A 227 -37.98 0.29 -1.61
N ALA A 228 -36.70 -0.08 -1.66
CA ALA A 228 -36.19 -1.32 -1.06
C ALA A 228 -36.40 -1.33 0.46
N ARG A 229 -36.16 -0.25 1.17
CA ARG A 229 -36.42 -0.12 2.62
C ARG A 229 -37.88 -0.29 2.98
N GLN A 230 -38.80 0.18 2.14
CA GLN A 230 -40.24 0.00 2.38
C GLN A 230 -40.66 -1.49 2.24
N VAL A 231 -40.08 -2.22 1.29
CA VAL A 231 -40.39 -3.66 1.11
C VAL A 231 -39.92 -4.46 2.32
N ASP A 232 -38.73 -4.18 2.86
CA ASP A 232 -38.20 -4.87 4.07
C ASP A 232 -39.03 -4.60 5.34
N LEU A 233 -39.66 -3.41 5.44
CA LEU A 233 -40.56 -3.07 6.54
C LEU A 233 -41.90 -3.86 6.49
N PHE A 234 -42.33 -4.27 5.31
CA PHE A 234 -43.58 -5.03 5.13
C PHE A 234 -43.38 -6.56 5.14
N HIS A 235 -42.12 -7.03 5.05
CA HIS A 235 -41.76 -8.44 5.22
C HIS A 235 -40.66 -8.59 6.27
N PRO A 236 -40.98 -8.48 7.57
CA PRO A 236 -40.03 -8.85 8.61
C PRO A 236 -39.69 -10.34 8.40
N ALA A 237 -38.38 -10.61 8.27
CA ALA A 237 -37.87 -11.95 8.10
C ALA A 237 -38.49 -12.87 9.15
N ALA A 238 -39.16 -13.92 8.67
CA ALA A 238 -39.72 -14.97 9.53
C ALA A 238 -38.55 -15.53 10.35
N GLU A 239 -38.64 -15.35 11.69
CA GLU A 239 -37.72 -15.94 12.65
C GLU A 239 -37.57 -17.44 12.35
N LYS A 240 -36.38 -17.83 11.93
CA LYS A 240 -36.03 -19.25 11.90
C LYS A 240 -35.83 -19.70 13.36
N ARG A 241 -36.77 -20.50 13.81
CA ARG A 241 -36.63 -21.36 14.99
C ARG A 241 -35.53 -22.41 14.76
#